data_a850f2d9318a606fa46c4f4a81de2ab2
#
_entry.id   a850f2d9318a606fa46c4f4a81de2ab2
#
_cell.length_a   1.000
_cell.length_b   1.000
_cell.length_c   1.000
_cell.angle_alpha   90.00
_cell.angle_beta   90.00
_cell.angle_gamma   90.00
#
_symmetry.space_group_name_H-M   'P 1'
#
loop_
_entity.id
_entity.type
_entity.pdbx_description
1 polymer ?
#
loop_
_entity_poly.entity_id
_entity_poly.type
_entity_poly.pdbx_seq_one_letter_code
_entity_poly.pdbx_strand_id
1 'polypeptide(L)'
;WFYGSKEKFDSADKTNLVSVSTGTYYSTLGKSNQEIASLSRSSHKSQGFGSTGSRGEDTEYLEYLKGTPLKDKSSIFEGIDTSWNRVKGGKPIGELITAITNQYDFKNPSASIPNLVKAYTMIQALEENHWKTVKSEEIKKIITACSGLYLEAVSSTQEATPGSIVKLNLEAINRST
;
A
#
# COMPACT_ATOMS: atom_id res chain seq x y z
N TRP A 1 5.17 22.61 15.35
CA TRP A 1 4.98 22.76 16.81
C TRP A 1 3.86 23.75 17.08
N PHE A 2 2.69 23.20 17.34
CA PHE A 2 1.47 23.99 17.49
C PHE A 2 1.51 24.87 18.76
N TYR A 3 2.14 24.37 19.83
CA TYR A 3 2.16 25.08 21.12
C TYR A 3 3.45 25.88 21.38
N GLY A 4 4.45 25.75 20.56
CA GLY A 4 5.72 26.52 20.66
C GLY A 4 6.66 26.06 21.75
N SER A 5 6.21 25.35 22.81
CA SER A 5 7.08 24.75 23.81
C SER A 5 6.41 23.53 24.47
N LYS A 6 7.24 22.69 25.09
CA LYS A 6 6.77 21.51 25.82
C LYS A 6 5.88 21.90 27.02
N GLU A 7 6.25 22.93 27.76
CA GLU A 7 5.48 23.40 28.91
C GLU A 7 4.06 23.85 28.50
N LYS A 8 3.95 24.57 27.38
CA LYS A 8 2.64 24.99 26.84
C LYS A 8 1.82 23.77 26.38
N PHE A 9 2.45 22.80 25.74
CA PHE A 9 1.77 21.57 25.37
C PHE A 9 1.31 20.78 26.58
N ASP A 10 2.17 20.62 27.61
CA ASP A 10 1.86 19.85 28.81
C ASP A 10 0.69 20.47 29.61
N SER A 11 0.56 21.80 29.58
CA SER A 11 -0.52 22.54 30.26
C SER A 11 -1.80 22.72 29.42
N ALA A 12 -1.77 22.41 28.13
CA ALA A 12 -2.89 22.61 27.23
C ALA A 12 -4.03 21.58 27.45
N ASP A 13 -5.25 21.97 27.14
CA ASP A 13 -6.36 21.03 26.99
C ASP A 13 -6.12 20.11 25.80
N LYS A 14 -6.10 18.81 26.06
CA LYS A 14 -5.84 17.74 25.08
C LYS A 14 -7.12 17.00 24.68
N THR A 15 -8.30 17.51 25.08
CA THR A 15 -9.58 16.84 24.84
C THR A 15 -9.84 16.56 23.35
N ASN A 16 -9.40 17.48 22.48
CA ASN A 16 -9.57 17.38 21.02
C ASN A 16 -8.34 16.83 20.30
N LEU A 17 -7.33 16.36 21.02
CA LEU A 17 -6.13 15.80 20.41
C LEU A 17 -6.27 14.30 20.18
N VAL A 18 -5.75 13.87 19.06
CA VAL A 18 -5.55 12.46 18.69
C VAL A 18 -4.05 12.23 18.59
N SER A 19 -3.56 11.22 19.32
CA SER A 19 -2.14 10.84 19.25
C SER A 19 -1.90 9.85 18.11
N VAL A 20 -0.79 10.04 17.39
CA VAL A 20 -0.35 9.15 16.33
C VAL A 20 1.08 8.72 16.63
N SER A 21 1.30 7.41 16.76
CA SER A 21 2.66 6.87 16.89
C SER A 21 3.40 7.03 15.57
N THR A 22 4.48 7.80 15.58
CA THR A 22 5.37 8.02 14.44
C THR A 22 6.70 7.27 14.58
N GLY A 23 6.94 6.64 15.73
CA GLY A 23 8.11 5.81 16.00
C GLY A 23 8.00 4.35 15.54
N THR A 24 6.89 3.95 14.89
CA THR A 24 6.67 2.57 14.44
C THR A 24 7.84 2.04 13.62
N TYR A 25 8.39 0.89 14.05
CA TYR A 25 9.49 0.20 13.36
C TYR A 25 8.96 -0.95 12.49
N TYR A 26 9.43 -1.01 11.26
CA TYR A 26 9.08 -2.06 10.30
C TYR A 26 10.24 -3.04 10.19
N SER A 27 10.10 -4.21 10.79
CA SER A 27 11.15 -5.24 10.80
C SER A 27 11.59 -5.70 9.41
N THR A 28 10.63 -5.78 8.47
CA THR A 28 10.90 -6.15 7.06
C THR A 28 11.69 -5.09 6.29
N LEU A 29 11.61 -3.83 6.71
CA LEU A 29 12.35 -2.71 6.11
C LEU A 29 13.63 -2.37 6.88
N GLY A 30 13.76 -2.85 8.11
CA GLY A 30 14.85 -2.49 9.02
C GLY A 30 14.88 -1.00 9.38
N LYS A 31 13.72 -0.31 9.31
CA LYS A 31 13.62 1.15 9.52
C LYS A 31 12.31 1.52 10.22
N SER A 32 12.37 2.59 11.00
CA SER A 32 11.18 3.25 11.56
C SER A 32 10.62 4.31 10.60
N ASN A 33 9.40 4.77 10.86
CA ASN A 33 8.82 5.91 10.13
C ASN A 33 9.71 7.14 10.17
N GLN A 34 10.32 7.46 11.32
CA GLN A 34 11.20 8.61 11.49
C GLN A 34 12.49 8.48 10.65
N GLU A 35 13.04 7.27 10.56
CA GLU A 35 14.21 7.00 9.71
C GLU A 35 13.86 7.12 8.23
N ILE A 36 12.68 6.62 7.82
CA ILE A 36 12.18 6.76 6.44
C ILE A 36 11.92 8.23 6.10
N ALA A 37 11.27 8.98 6.98
CA ALA A 37 11.03 10.41 6.81
C ALA A 37 12.34 11.21 6.68
N SER A 38 13.34 10.87 7.49
CA SER A 38 14.66 11.49 7.44
C SER A 38 15.37 11.21 6.10
N LEU A 39 15.33 9.99 5.60
CA LEU A 39 15.88 9.64 4.28
C LEU A 39 15.15 10.38 3.16
N SER A 40 13.83 10.45 3.21
CA SER A 40 13.02 11.21 2.26
C SER A 40 13.41 12.70 2.26
N ARG A 41 13.47 13.31 3.44
CA ARG A 41 13.87 14.71 3.58
C ARG A 41 15.30 14.96 3.07
N SER A 42 16.23 14.06 3.35
CA SER A 42 17.62 14.15 2.91
C SER A 42 17.78 14.01 1.38
N SER A 43 16.77 13.51 0.69
CA SER A 43 16.75 13.45 -0.77
C SER A 43 16.46 14.80 -1.44
N HIS A 44 15.96 15.79 -0.70
CA HIS A 44 15.69 17.15 -1.15
C HIS A 44 16.98 17.99 -1.18
N LYS A 45 17.89 17.68 -2.09
CA LYS A 45 19.24 18.28 -2.15
C LYS A 45 19.24 19.78 -2.36
N SER A 46 18.29 20.31 -3.13
CA SER A 46 18.17 21.76 -3.40
C SER A 46 17.74 22.59 -2.19
N GLN A 47 17.21 21.96 -1.16
CA GLN A 47 16.79 22.63 0.07
C GLN A 47 17.85 22.60 1.17
N GLY A 48 19.05 22.11 0.88
CA GLY A 48 20.23 22.20 1.76
C GLY A 48 20.19 21.28 2.98
N PHE A 49 19.32 20.27 3.02
CA PHE A 49 19.13 19.45 4.21
C PHE A 49 19.69 18.03 4.10
N GLY A 50 20.52 17.68 5.09
CA GLY A 50 20.56 16.33 5.62
C GLY A 50 19.79 16.33 6.94
N SER A 51 19.10 15.26 7.24
CA SER A 51 18.38 15.09 8.50
C SER A 51 18.73 13.74 9.09
N THR A 52 19.11 13.74 10.37
CA THR A 52 19.28 12.51 11.14
C THR A 52 17.91 12.12 11.70
N GLY A 53 17.47 10.91 11.42
CA GLY A 53 16.22 10.38 11.98
C GLY A 53 16.39 10.08 13.46
N SER A 54 15.34 10.35 14.24
CA SER A 54 15.22 9.82 15.59
C SER A 54 14.93 8.32 15.55
N ARG A 55 15.19 7.64 16.64
CA ARG A 55 14.94 6.21 16.83
C ARG A 55 14.16 6.01 18.12
N GLY A 56 13.35 4.96 18.15
CA GLY A 56 12.51 4.64 19.30
C GLY A 56 11.09 5.16 19.14
N GLU A 57 10.36 5.15 20.23
CA GLU A 57 8.97 5.62 20.26
C GLU A 57 8.94 7.13 20.10
N ASP A 58 7.99 7.57 19.27
CA ASP A 58 7.72 8.98 19.03
C ASP A 58 6.23 9.16 18.76
N THR A 59 5.66 10.28 19.21
CA THR A 59 4.23 10.54 19.13
C THR A 59 4.00 11.95 18.65
N GLU A 60 3.21 12.06 17.58
CA GLU A 60 2.67 13.32 17.09
C GLU A 60 1.21 13.47 17.50
N TYR A 61 0.73 14.71 17.53
CA TYR A 61 -0.62 15.04 17.95
C TYR A 61 -1.33 15.83 16.85
N LEU A 62 -2.55 15.38 16.54
CA LEU A 62 -3.43 16.03 15.60
C LEU A 62 -4.61 16.65 16.35
N GLU A 63 -4.93 17.89 16.06
CA GLU A 63 -6.09 18.56 16.61
C GLU A 63 -7.29 18.40 15.68
N TYR A 64 -8.42 17.97 16.26
CA TYR A 64 -9.67 17.91 15.53
C TYR A 64 -10.23 19.32 15.32
N LEU A 65 -10.38 19.74 14.07
CA LEU A 65 -10.87 21.08 13.73
C LEU A 65 -12.28 21.05 13.13
N LYS A 66 -12.61 20.07 12.29
CA LYS A 66 -13.89 20.02 11.58
C LYS A 66 -14.20 18.62 11.05
N GLY A 67 -15.49 18.28 11.03
CA GLY A 67 -16.00 17.00 10.51
C GLY A 67 -16.81 16.25 11.57
N THR A 68 -16.76 14.93 11.58
CA THR A 68 -17.34 14.09 12.63
C THR A 68 -16.27 13.80 13.68
N PRO A 69 -16.48 14.14 14.96
CA PRO A 69 -15.51 13.83 16.01
C PRO A 69 -15.24 12.32 16.10
N LEU A 70 -13.98 11.97 16.31
CA LEU A 70 -13.60 10.58 16.57
C LEU A 70 -14.14 10.14 17.93
N LYS A 71 -14.77 8.98 17.99
CA LYS A 71 -15.22 8.33 19.24
C LYS A 71 -14.05 7.58 19.87
N ASP A 72 -13.29 6.87 19.03
CA ASP A 72 -12.06 6.20 19.41
C ASP A 72 -10.86 6.99 18.86
N LYS A 73 -10.05 7.55 19.75
CA LYS A 73 -8.89 8.34 19.42
C LYS A 73 -7.63 7.49 19.15
N SER A 74 -7.76 6.17 19.13
CA SER A 74 -6.65 5.26 18.79
C SER A 74 -6.35 5.24 17.29
N SER A 75 -7.27 5.71 16.45
CA SER A 75 -7.09 5.73 14.99
C SER A 75 -7.67 7.00 14.37
N ILE A 76 -6.84 7.69 13.59
CA ILE A 76 -7.28 8.83 12.76
C ILE A 76 -8.20 8.41 11.60
N PHE A 77 -8.30 7.11 11.33
CA PHE A 77 -9.10 6.53 10.26
C PHE A 77 -10.45 5.99 10.75
N GLU A 78 -10.84 6.27 12.00
CA GLU A 78 -12.15 5.88 12.52
C GLU A 78 -13.26 6.40 11.60
N GLY A 79 -14.25 5.58 11.34
CA GLY A 79 -15.37 5.89 10.44
C GLY A 79 -15.08 5.81 8.95
N ILE A 80 -13.83 5.55 8.57
CA ILE A 80 -13.47 5.26 7.18
C ILE A 80 -13.51 3.74 6.95
N ASP A 81 -14.50 3.28 6.21
CA ASP A 81 -14.53 1.88 5.78
C ASP A 81 -13.50 1.65 4.68
N THR A 82 -12.39 0.98 5.02
CA THR A 82 -11.32 0.59 4.09
C THR A 82 -11.51 -0.81 3.52
N SER A 83 -12.57 -1.50 3.93
CA SER A 83 -12.87 -2.86 3.50
C SER A 83 -13.61 -2.89 2.15
N TRP A 84 -13.79 -4.09 1.62
CA TRP A 84 -14.59 -4.32 0.43
C TRP A 84 -16.09 -4.02 0.61
N ASN A 85 -16.59 -3.86 1.85
CA ASN A 85 -17.99 -3.53 2.11
C ASN A 85 -18.41 -2.17 1.57
N ARG A 86 -17.46 -1.24 1.41
CA ARG A 86 -17.69 0.08 0.80
C ARG A 86 -18.01 0.02 -0.70
N VAL A 87 -17.76 -1.11 -1.36
CA VAL A 87 -18.04 -1.32 -2.77
C VAL A 87 -19.30 -2.18 -2.91
N LYS A 88 -20.29 -1.70 -3.66
CA LYS A 88 -21.51 -2.49 -3.92
C LYS A 88 -21.13 -3.83 -4.56
N GLY A 89 -21.52 -4.94 -3.92
CA GLY A 89 -21.15 -6.29 -4.34
C GLY A 89 -19.74 -6.73 -3.90
N GLY A 90 -19.01 -5.91 -3.16
CA GLY A 90 -17.63 -6.20 -2.75
C GLY A 90 -17.49 -7.17 -1.59
N LYS A 91 -18.49 -7.30 -0.70
CA LYS A 91 -18.41 -8.16 0.49
C LYS A 91 -17.94 -9.59 0.21
N PRO A 92 -18.49 -10.33 -0.77
CA PRO A 92 -18.03 -11.69 -1.07
C PRO A 92 -16.58 -11.74 -1.57
N ILE A 93 -16.12 -10.67 -2.23
CA ILE A 93 -14.71 -10.53 -2.67
C ILE A 93 -13.81 -10.40 -1.44
N GLY A 94 -14.19 -9.54 -0.49
CA GLY A 94 -13.46 -9.39 0.76
C GLY A 94 -13.34 -10.67 1.56
N GLU A 95 -14.42 -11.43 1.67
CA GLU A 95 -14.44 -12.73 2.34
C GLU A 95 -13.49 -13.74 1.66
N LEU A 96 -13.51 -13.80 0.32
CA LEU A 96 -12.61 -14.66 -0.45
C LEU A 96 -11.14 -14.22 -0.29
N ILE A 97 -10.84 -12.94 -0.37
CA ILE A 97 -9.46 -12.43 -0.18
C ILE A 97 -8.97 -12.75 1.24
N THR A 98 -9.81 -12.59 2.25
CA THR A 98 -9.46 -12.97 3.63
C THR A 98 -9.14 -14.45 3.75
N ALA A 99 -9.95 -15.31 3.12
CA ALA A 99 -9.69 -16.74 3.09
C ALA A 99 -8.36 -17.09 2.39
N ILE A 100 -8.06 -16.45 1.26
CA ILE A 100 -6.78 -16.60 0.54
C ILE A 100 -5.62 -16.20 1.46
N THR A 101 -5.72 -15.05 2.11
CA THR A 101 -4.67 -14.54 3.00
C THR A 101 -4.40 -15.49 4.18
N ASN A 102 -5.46 -16.01 4.79
CA ASN A 102 -5.33 -16.93 5.93
C ASN A 102 -4.77 -18.31 5.55
N GLN A 103 -4.92 -18.74 4.28
CA GLN A 103 -4.44 -20.00 3.76
C GLN A 103 -3.14 -19.88 2.97
N TYR A 104 -2.58 -18.67 2.87
CA TYR A 104 -1.40 -18.42 2.07
C TYR A 104 -0.19 -19.16 2.60
N ASP A 105 0.44 -19.96 1.74
CA ASP A 105 1.71 -20.64 2.00
C ASP A 105 2.81 -19.98 1.16
N PHE A 106 3.75 -19.31 1.82
CA PHE A 106 4.87 -18.66 1.15
C PHE A 106 5.87 -19.65 0.50
N LYS A 107 5.82 -20.94 0.88
CA LYS A 107 6.61 -22.01 0.26
C LYS A 107 5.95 -22.54 -1.02
N ASN A 108 4.63 -22.38 -1.14
CA ASN A 108 3.86 -22.77 -2.31
C ASN A 108 2.83 -21.68 -2.67
N PRO A 109 3.29 -20.49 -3.12
CA PRO A 109 2.40 -19.39 -3.48
C PRO A 109 1.39 -19.74 -4.57
N SER A 110 1.76 -20.66 -5.49
CA SER A 110 0.93 -21.06 -6.63
C SER A 110 -0.37 -21.76 -6.21
N ALA A 111 -0.44 -22.36 -5.02
CA ALA A 111 -1.66 -22.92 -4.47
C ALA A 111 -2.80 -21.89 -4.32
N SER A 112 -2.47 -20.61 -4.20
CA SER A 112 -3.45 -19.52 -4.10
C SER A 112 -4.06 -19.11 -5.45
N ILE A 113 -3.44 -19.47 -6.58
CA ILE A 113 -3.82 -18.99 -7.92
C ILE A 113 -5.28 -19.28 -8.27
N PRO A 114 -5.84 -20.48 -8.04
CA PRO A 114 -7.25 -20.75 -8.39
C PRO A 114 -8.22 -19.78 -7.70
N ASN A 115 -8.00 -19.52 -6.42
CA ASN A 115 -8.83 -18.57 -5.65
C ASN A 115 -8.57 -17.11 -6.05
N LEU A 116 -7.36 -16.75 -6.39
CA LEU A 116 -7.04 -15.42 -6.92
C LEU A 116 -7.71 -15.17 -8.27
N VAL A 117 -7.74 -16.15 -9.16
CA VAL A 117 -8.47 -16.07 -10.45
C VAL A 117 -9.97 -15.95 -10.22
N LYS A 118 -10.53 -16.69 -9.26
CA LYS A 118 -11.93 -16.53 -8.85
C LYS A 118 -12.20 -15.11 -8.34
N ALA A 119 -11.36 -14.58 -7.47
CA ALA A 119 -11.49 -13.22 -6.97
C ALA A 119 -11.38 -12.18 -8.12
N TYR A 120 -10.47 -12.36 -9.07
CA TYR A 120 -10.38 -11.54 -10.27
C TYR A 120 -11.69 -11.53 -11.05
N THR A 121 -12.28 -12.70 -11.30
CA THR A 121 -13.56 -12.81 -12.01
C THR A 121 -14.68 -12.07 -11.27
N MET A 122 -14.73 -12.17 -9.94
CA MET A 122 -15.70 -11.44 -9.13
C MET A 122 -15.49 -9.93 -9.20
N ILE A 123 -14.23 -9.45 -9.19
CA ILE A 123 -13.89 -8.04 -9.37
C ILE A 123 -14.36 -7.55 -10.76
N GLN A 124 -14.16 -8.35 -11.82
CA GLN A 124 -14.62 -7.99 -13.17
C GLN A 124 -16.14 -7.86 -13.28
N ALA A 125 -16.89 -8.55 -12.42
CA ALA A 125 -18.35 -8.47 -12.39
C ALA A 125 -18.90 -7.25 -11.64
N LEU A 126 -18.07 -6.45 -10.97
CA LEU A 126 -18.51 -5.24 -10.29
C LEU A 126 -19.01 -4.19 -11.29
N GLU A 127 -20.07 -3.48 -10.92
CA GLU A 127 -20.62 -2.35 -11.69
C GLU A 127 -19.72 -1.10 -11.54
N GLU A 128 -19.08 -0.93 -10.39
CA GLU A 128 -18.25 0.21 -10.04
C GLU A 128 -16.92 0.18 -10.82
N ASN A 129 -16.52 1.33 -11.42
CA ASN A 129 -15.37 1.37 -12.32
C ASN A 129 -14.03 1.62 -11.66
N HIS A 130 -13.94 2.49 -10.66
CA HIS A 130 -12.66 2.87 -10.05
C HIS A 130 -11.99 1.67 -9.36
N TRP A 131 -12.68 1.07 -8.37
CA TRP A 131 -12.15 -0.07 -7.63
C TRP A 131 -12.02 -1.33 -8.49
N LYS A 132 -12.93 -1.54 -9.44
CA LYS A 132 -12.81 -2.59 -10.44
C LYS A 132 -11.50 -2.48 -11.21
N THR A 133 -11.18 -1.30 -11.74
CA THR A 133 -9.94 -1.07 -12.50
C THR A 133 -8.71 -1.26 -11.63
N VAL A 134 -8.63 -0.56 -10.50
CA VAL A 134 -7.47 -0.60 -9.60
C VAL A 134 -7.21 -2.03 -9.09
N LYS A 135 -8.25 -2.68 -8.57
CA LYS A 135 -8.11 -4.01 -7.96
C LYS A 135 -7.91 -5.12 -8.99
N SER A 136 -8.38 -4.93 -10.23
CA SER A 136 -8.05 -5.86 -11.32
C SER A 136 -6.56 -5.85 -11.66
N GLU A 137 -5.95 -4.68 -11.71
CA GLU A 137 -4.51 -4.58 -11.98
C GLU A 137 -3.67 -5.10 -10.79
N GLU A 138 -4.09 -4.82 -9.58
CA GLU A 138 -3.41 -5.33 -8.38
C GLU A 138 -3.44 -6.86 -8.31
N ILE A 139 -4.61 -7.48 -8.52
CA ILE A 139 -4.73 -8.95 -8.42
C ILE A 139 -4.01 -9.67 -9.57
N LYS A 140 -3.95 -9.10 -10.77
CA LYS A 140 -3.12 -9.63 -11.87
C LYS A 140 -1.65 -9.69 -11.48
N LYS A 141 -1.13 -8.63 -10.84
CA LYS A 141 0.24 -8.61 -10.33
C LYS A 141 0.49 -9.69 -9.29
N ILE A 142 -0.48 -9.90 -8.39
CA ILE A 142 -0.40 -10.94 -7.36
C ILE A 142 -0.40 -12.33 -8.01
N ILE A 143 -1.29 -12.59 -8.98
CA ILE A 143 -1.32 -13.85 -9.73
C ILE A 143 0.02 -14.08 -10.44
N THR A 144 0.55 -13.06 -11.11
CA THR A 144 1.87 -13.12 -11.79
C THR A 144 2.98 -13.48 -10.80
N ALA A 145 2.98 -12.84 -9.62
CA ALA A 145 3.97 -13.13 -8.58
C ALA A 145 3.83 -14.56 -8.04
N CYS A 146 2.60 -15.00 -7.72
CA CYS A 146 2.33 -16.35 -7.21
C CYS A 146 2.66 -17.46 -8.21
N SER A 147 2.54 -17.18 -9.52
CA SER A 147 2.91 -18.14 -10.58
C SER A 147 4.39 -18.14 -10.89
N GLY A 148 5.17 -17.21 -10.35
CA GLY A 148 6.56 -17.02 -10.75
C GLY A 148 6.70 -16.77 -12.25
N LEU A 149 5.70 -16.10 -12.85
CA LEU A 149 5.65 -15.84 -14.29
C LEU A 149 6.76 -14.86 -14.69
N TYR A 150 7.59 -15.28 -15.62
CA TYR A 150 8.54 -14.43 -16.30
C TYR A 150 8.05 -14.16 -17.72
N LEU A 151 7.99 -12.90 -18.09
CA LEU A 151 7.63 -12.45 -19.43
C LEU A 151 8.67 -11.46 -19.91
N GLU A 152 9.22 -11.69 -21.09
CA GLU A 152 10.16 -10.80 -21.71
C GLU A 152 9.83 -10.61 -23.19
N ALA A 153 10.06 -9.41 -23.69
CA ALA A 153 9.96 -9.07 -25.10
C ALA A 153 11.22 -8.30 -25.51
N VAL A 154 12.08 -8.95 -26.27
CA VAL A 154 13.35 -8.39 -26.72
C VAL A 154 13.26 -8.00 -28.19
N SER A 155 13.56 -6.74 -28.49
CA SER A 155 13.64 -6.24 -29.86
C SER A 155 14.84 -6.82 -30.57
N SER A 156 14.68 -7.21 -31.85
CA SER A 156 15.76 -7.63 -32.71
C SER A 156 16.69 -6.50 -33.17
N THR A 157 16.29 -5.25 -32.93
CA THR A 157 17.03 -4.03 -33.30
C THR A 157 17.11 -3.09 -32.14
N GLN A 158 18.21 -2.36 -31.99
CA GLN A 158 18.37 -1.33 -30.95
C GLN A 158 17.64 -0.03 -31.29
N GLU A 159 17.46 0.24 -32.57
CA GLU A 159 16.84 1.49 -33.07
C GLU A 159 15.80 1.15 -34.12
N ALA A 160 14.75 1.95 -34.18
CA ALA A 160 13.68 1.87 -35.17
C ALA A 160 13.12 3.25 -35.49
N THR A 161 12.78 3.48 -36.74
CA THR A 161 12.10 4.71 -37.17
C THR A 161 10.60 4.57 -36.98
N PRO A 162 9.86 5.66 -36.69
CA PRO A 162 8.41 5.63 -36.65
C PRO A 162 7.78 5.04 -37.91
N GLY A 163 6.88 4.07 -37.74
CA GLY A 163 6.23 3.35 -38.85
C GLY A 163 6.98 2.11 -39.36
N SER A 164 8.20 1.82 -38.89
CA SER A 164 8.89 0.58 -39.25
C SER A 164 8.36 -0.62 -38.44
N ILE A 165 8.48 -1.82 -39.06
CA ILE A 165 8.14 -3.08 -38.40
C ILE A 165 9.33 -3.56 -37.59
N VAL A 166 9.13 -3.78 -36.29
CA VAL A 166 10.14 -4.34 -35.40
C VAL A 166 9.76 -5.76 -35.00
N LYS A 167 10.69 -6.69 -35.18
CA LYS A 167 10.53 -8.07 -34.73
C LYS A 167 10.86 -8.16 -33.25
N LEU A 168 9.94 -8.77 -32.47
CA LEU A 168 10.13 -9.06 -31.06
C LEU A 168 10.32 -10.56 -30.85
N ASN A 169 11.28 -10.93 -30.02
CA ASN A 169 11.40 -12.27 -29.45
C ASN A 169 10.71 -12.27 -28.11
N LEU A 170 9.69 -13.12 -27.95
CA LEU A 170 8.90 -13.23 -26.73
C LEU A 170 9.33 -14.48 -25.98
N GLU A 171 9.59 -14.34 -24.69
CA GLU A 171 9.82 -15.44 -23.77
C GLU A 171 8.79 -15.41 -22.66
N ALA A 172 8.16 -16.54 -22.39
CA ALA A 172 7.19 -16.71 -21.32
C ALA A 172 7.52 -17.99 -20.53
N ILE A 173 7.86 -17.83 -19.25
CA ILE A 173 8.19 -18.95 -18.36
C ILE A 173 7.25 -18.93 -17.19
N ASN A 174 6.49 -20.00 -17.01
CA ASN A 174 5.70 -20.25 -15.81
C ASN A 174 6.48 -21.16 -14.87
N ARG A 175 6.75 -20.72 -13.64
CA ARG A 175 7.49 -21.48 -12.64
C ARG A 175 6.58 -22.10 -11.56
N SER A 176 5.25 -21.95 -11.71
CA SER A 176 4.31 -22.65 -10.84
C SER A 176 4.27 -24.13 -11.20
N THR A 177 4.45 -24.99 -10.22
CA THR A 177 4.30 -26.45 -10.34
C THR A 177 2.92 -26.85 -9.85
#